data_0d3fb2a65c1d1b401e171ee846524a6f
#
_entry.id   0d3fb2a65c1d1b401e171ee846524a6f
#
_cell.length_a   1.000
_cell.length_b   1.000
_cell.length_c   1.000
_cell.angle_alpha   90.00
_cell.angle_beta   90.00
_cell.angle_gamma   90.00
#
_symmetry.space_group_name_H-M   'P 1'
#
loop_
_entity.id
_entity.type
_entity.pdbx_description
1 polymer ?
#
loop_
_entity_poly.entity_id
_entity_poly.type
_entity_poly.pdbx_seq_one_letter_code
_entity_poly.pdbx_strand_id
1 'polypeptide(L)'
;MNIKFAALLAAAALSVAACEQQAATPQQASATPAADTASATSADTPSAPPAAAPQTLTSSDNAVSISVTGNFQDQLGGNALPEGAEAGTILQQYDENTNITLTVVDAGKPVKPAKEYYANLKTALEQAGFASLKAGAATENRMDYSFTDAEGNNHNCINIYSPDNLYAVCAFSSSADNATLAETLKDVKLLKKAM
;
A
#
# COMPACT_ATOMS: atom_id res chain seq x y z
N MET A 1 -6.77 27.25 -17.17
CA MET A 1 -6.29 27.26 -15.76
C MET A 1 -5.42 26.01 -15.60
N ASN A 2 -4.09 26.21 -15.55
CA ASN A 2 -3.12 25.13 -15.62
C ASN A 2 -3.05 24.39 -14.27
N ILE A 3 -3.51 23.17 -14.25
CA ILE A 3 -3.27 22.27 -13.13
C ILE A 3 -1.81 21.81 -13.27
N LYS A 4 -0.93 22.44 -12.51
CA LYS A 4 0.45 22.00 -12.39
C LYS A 4 0.47 20.79 -11.47
N PHE A 5 0.43 19.59 -12.03
CA PHE A 5 0.96 18.42 -11.34
C PHE A 5 2.46 18.65 -11.24
N ALA A 6 2.92 18.96 -10.05
CA ALA A 6 4.34 19.03 -9.75
C ALA A 6 4.87 17.59 -9.74
N ALA A 7 5.35 17.13 -10.90
CA ALA A 7 6.22 15.97 -10.95
C ALA A 7 7.56 16.38 -10.33
N LEU A 8 7.78 16.05 -9.07
CA LEU A 8 9.11 16.12 -8.47
C LEU A 8 9.93 14.93 -8.98
N LEU A 9 10.64 15.16 -10.07
CA LEU A 9 11.80 14.37 -10.46
C LEU A 9 12.95 14.74 -9.52
N ALA A 10 13.10 14.01 -8.43
CA ALA A 10 14.31 14.06 -7.64
C ALA A 10 15.36 13.17 -8.32
N ALA A 11 16.31 13.79 -9.03
CA ALA A 11 17.51 13.16 -9.51
C ALA A 11 18.40 12.81 -8.31
N ALA A 12 18.43 11.55 -7.89
CA ALA A 12 19.39 11.04 -6.92
C ALA A 12 20.68 10.71 -7.64
N ALA A 13 21.73 11.48 -7.33
CA ALA A 13 23.10 11.27 -7.78
C ALA A 13 23.68 9.99 -7.18
N LEU A 14 24.21 9.13 -8.04
CA LEU A 14 25.00 7.96 -7.67
C LEU A 14 26.26 8.38 -6.91
N SER A 15 26.43 7.83 -5.71
CA SER A 15 27.74 7.69 -5.07
C SER A 15 28.05 6.21 -4.95
N VAL A 16 28.89 5.75 -5.85
CA VAL A 16 29.53 4.45 -5.80
C VAL A 16 30.63 4.51 -4.74
N ALA A 17 30.45 3.80 -3.63
CA ALA A 17 31.53 3.48 -2.72
C ALA A 17 31.81 1.98 -2.81
N ALA A 18 32.88 1.65 -3.51
CA ALA A 18 33.50 0.33 -3.50
C ALA A 18 34.10 0.08 -2.10
N CYS A 19 33.82 -1.04 -1.52
CA CYS A 19 34.62 -1.59 -0.42
C CYS A 19 34.88 -3.07 -0.65
N GLU A 20 36.14 -3.37 -0.54
CA GLU A 20 36.90 -4.54 -0.92
C GLU A 20 36.49 -5.85 -0.24
N GLN A 21 36.71 -6.89 -1.03
CA GLN A 21 36.78 -8.30 -0.65
C GLN A 21 37.77 -8.55 0.48
N GLN A 22 37.37 -9.32 1.49
CA GLN A 22 38.31 -10.08 2.29
C GLN A 22 37.84 -11.52 2.38
N ALA A 23 38.54 -12.36 1.65
CA ALA A 23 38.46 -13.80 1.71
C ALA A 23 39.11 -14.28 3.03
N ALA A 24 38.45 -15.19 3.72
CA ALA A 24 39.07 -16.03 4.73
C ALA A 24 38.65 -17.48 4.54
N THR A 25 39.65 -18.29 4.40
CA THR A 25 39.77 -19.72 4.07
C THR A 25 39.14 -20.63 5.14
N PRO A 26 38.76 -21.88 4.77
CA PRO A 26 38.12 -22.84 5.66
C PRO A 26 39.11 -23.58 6.55
N GLN A 27 38.78 -23.77 7.80
CA GLN A 27 39.51 -24.69 8.68
C GLN A 27 38.65 -25.93 9.01
N GLN A 28 39.09 -27.00 8.44
CA GLN A 28 38.62 -28.37 8.63
C GLN A 28 39.27 -28.94 9.87
N ALA A 29 38.51 -29.48 10.79
CA ALA A 29 39.02 -30.39 11.82
C ALA A 29 37.99 -31.48 12.15
N SER A 30 38.51 -32.67 12.02
CA SER A 30 37.94 -34.00 12.06
C SER A 30 37.43 -34.48 13.41
N ALA A 31 36.46 -35.41 13.34
CA ALA A 31 36.30 -36.71 14.00
C ALA A 31 36.13 -36.70 15.54
N THR A 32 35.33 -37.50 16.18
CA THR A 32 34.73 -38.84 16.00
C THR A 32 33.72 -39.10 17.15
N PRO A 33 32.91 -40.17 17.17
CA PRO A 33 31.57 -40.22 17.74
C PRO A 33 31.52 -40.76 19.17
N ALA A 34 30.49 -40.40 19.88
CA ALA A 34 30.06 -41.14 21.08
C ALA A 34 28.52 -41.26 21.04
N ALA A 35 28.11 -42.48 21.31
CA ALA A 35 26.78 -43.04 21.18
C ALA A 35 25.82 -42.60 22.31
N ASP A 36 24.53 -42.86 21.99
CA ASP A 36 23.40 -43.14 22.89
C ASP A 36 22.98 -42.13 23.94
N THR A 37 21.82 -41.53 23.70
CA THR A 37 20.67 -41.77 24.59
C THR A 37 19.40 -41.28 23.85
N ALA A 38 18.49 -42.19 23.53
CA ALA A 38 17.16 -41.87 23.07
C ALA A 38 16.37 -41.16 24.16
N SER A 39 16.11 -39.85 23.91
CA SER A 39 15.07 -39.12 24.63
C SER A 39 14.00 -38.75 23.60
N ALA A 40 12.85 -39.38 23.75
CA ALA A 40 11.64 -39.05 22.97
C ALA A 40 11.25 -37.61 23.28
N THR A 41 11.72 -36.71 22.44
CA THR A 41 11.20 -35.31 22.43
C THR A 41 9.91 -35.32 21.67
N SER A 42 8.81 -35.07 22.38
CA SER A 42 7.50 -34.74 21.81
C SER A 42 7.70 -33.72 20.71
N ALA A 43 7.30 -34.07 19.50
CA ALA A 43 7.24 -33.13 18.38
C ALA A 43 6.23 -32.04 18.76
N ASP A 44 6.72 -30.89 19.19
CA ASP A 44 5.95 -29.65 19.19
C ASP A 44 5.56 -29.39 17.73
N THR A 45 4.32 -29.67 17.40
CA THR A 45 3.70 -29.23 16.15
C THR A 45 3.76 -27.72 16.19
N PRO A 46 4.42 -27.04 15.22
CA PRO A 46 4.41 -25.60 15.18
C PRO A 46 2.96 -25.13 15.08
N SER A 47 2.49 -24.45 16.13
CA SER A 47 1.19 -23.82 16.14
C SER A 47 1.15 -22.84 14.97
N ALA A 48 0.21 -23.03 14.05
CA ALA A 48 -0.01 -22.08 12.97
C ALA A 48 -0.18 -20.68 13.58
N PRO A 49 0.39 -19.63 12.97
CA PRO A 49 0.19 -18.26 13.43
C PRO A 49 -1.32 -17.99 13.59
N PRO A 50 -1.74 -17.31 14.65
CA PRO A 50 -3.15 -16.99 14.82
C PRO A 50 -3.65 -16.26 13.57
N ALA A 51 -4.79 -16.68 13.04
CA ALA A 51 -5.41 -16.02 11.89
C ALA A 51 -5.60 -14.53 12.23
N ALA A 52 -5.16 -13.66 11.32
CA ALA A 52 -5.27 -12.22 11.53
C ALA A 52 -6.73 -11.84 11.74
N ALA A 53 -7.00 -11.02 12.75
CA ALA A 53 -8.35 -10.60 13.09
C ALA A 53 -8.87 -9.55 12.10
N PRO A 54 -10.18 -9.50 11.82
CA PRO A 54 -10.78 -8.42 11.07
C PRO A 54 -10.58 -7.08 11.79
N GLN A 55 -10.20 -6.04 11.05
CA GLN A 55 -10.04 -4.68 11.53
C GLN A 55 -10.93 -3.75 10.69
N THR A 56 -11.44 -2.68 11.32
CA THR A 56 -12.08 -1.57 10.61
C THR A 56 -11.22 -0.33 10.79
N LEU A 57 -10.64 0.13 9.70
CA LEU A 57 -9.83 1.34 9.65
C LEU A 57 -10.73 2.50 9.23
N THR A 58 -10.59 3.64 9.88
CA THR A 58 -11.41 4.83 9.57
C THR A 58 -10.47 6.01 9.36
N SER A 59 -10.71 6.79 8.30
CA SER A 59 -9.96 8.03 8.03
C SER A 59 -10.17 9.04 9.17
N SER A 60 -9.19 9.93 9.39
CA SER A 60 -9.21 10.90 10.50
C SER A 60 -10.37 11.87 10.44
N ASP A 61 -10.94 12.13 9.25
CA ASP A 61 -12.14 12.94 9.04
C ASP A 61 -13.45 12.14 9.16
N ASN A 62 -13.37 10.83 9.44
CA ASN A 62 -14.49 9.89 9.52
C ASN A 62 -15.31 9.76 8.23
N ALA A 63 -14.74 10.07 7.06
CA ALA A 63 -15.46 9.97 5.79
C ALA A 63 -15.33 8.62 5.09
N VAL A 64 -14.20 7.94 5.27
CA VAL A 64 -13.92 6.65 4.62
C VAL A 64 -13.65 5.58 5.67
N SER A 65 -14.25 4.40 5.50
CA SER A 65 -13.89 3.21 6.27
C SER A 65 -13.47 2.07 5.36
N ILE A 66 -12.54 1.26 5.84
CA ILE A 66 -11.99 0.09 5.15
C ILE A 66 -12.02 -1.08 6.13
N SER A 67 -12.73 -2.15 5.78
CA SER A 67 -12.69 -3.39 6.57
C SER A 67 -11.65 -4.33 5.97
N VAL A 68 -10.65 -4.67 6.75
CA VAL A 68 -9.49 -5.48 6.33
C VAL A 68 -9.26 -6.64 7.29
N THR A 69 -8.56 -7.66 6.80
CA THR A 69 -8.02 -8.72 7.65
C THR A 69 -6.51 -8.57 7.64
N GLY A 70 -5.90 -8.40 8.81
CA GLY A 70 -4.47 -8.14 8.91
C GLY A 70 -4.08 -7.52 10.25
N ASN A 71 -2.83 -7.09 10.35
CA ASN A 71 -2.31 -6.36 11.49
C ASN A 71 -1.83 -4.97 11.05
N PHE A 72 -2.77 -4.19 10.53
CA PHE A 72 -2.49 -2.85 10.06
C PHE A 72 -2.21 -1.89 11.21
N GLN A 73 -1.08 -1.21 11.15
CA GLN A 73 -0.61 -0.26 12.16
C GLN A 73 -0.62 1.16 11.58
N ASP A 74 -1.06 2.11 12.40
CA ASP A 74 -1.11 3.52 12.01
C ASP A 74 0.30 4.08 11.79
N GLN A 75 0.48 4.73 10.64
CA GLN A 75 1.74 5.37 10.24
C GLN A 75 1.67 6.89 10.30
N LEU A 76 0.51 7.48 10.57
CA LEU A 76 0.39 8.95 10.65
C LEU A 76 0.89 9.51 11.97
N GLY A 77 1.02 8.70 13.03
CA GLY A 77 1.74 9.00 14.27
C GLY A 77 1.35 10.31 14.97
N GLY A 78 0.16 10.81 14.78
CA GLY A 78 -0.31 12.10 15.31
C GLY A 78 -0.36 13.19 14.24
N ASN A 79 0.36 14.31 14.42
CA ASN A 79 0.13 15.53 13.63
C ASN A 79 1.09 15.75 12.45
N ALA A 80 2.04 14.87 12.21
CA ALA A 80 3.02 15.00 11.13
C ALA A 80 2.81 13.91 10.10
N LEU A 81 2.70 14.29 8.82
CA LEU A 81 2.74 13.32 7.73
C LEU A 81 4.13 12.67 7.66
N PRO A 82 4.22 11.35 7.46
CA PRO A 82 5.50 10.71 7.19
C PRO A 82 6.20 11.33 5.98
N GLU A 83 7.53 11.23 5.95
CA GLU A 83 8.29 11.68 4.79
C GLU A 83 7.81 10.95 3.53
N GLY A 84 7.51 11.70 2.48
CA GLY A 84 6.99 11.15 1.22
C GLY A 84 5.48 10.92 1.19
N ALA A 85 4.74 11.13 2.28
CA ALA A 85 3.29 11.06 2.23
C ALA A 85 2.70 12.21 1.41
N GLU A 86 1.66 11.91 0.64
CA GLU A 86 0.95 12.91 -0.16
C GLU A 86 0.21 13.91 0.73
N ALA A 87 0.22 15.19 0.35
CA ALA A 87 -0.57 16.20 1.03
C ALA A 87 -2.05 15.83 0.99
N GLY A 88 -2.74 15.94 2.13
CA GLY A 88 -4.14 15.51 2.27
C GLY A 88 -4.30 14.03 2.67
N THR A 89 -3.22 13.32 2.97
CA THR A 89 -3.33 11.96 3.52
C THR A 89 -4.00 12.01 4.89
N ILE A 90 -5.13 11.33 4.99
CA ILE A 90 -6.00 11.27 6.18
C ILE A 90 -6.09 9.86 6.79
N LEU A 91 -5.46 8.89 6.16
CA LEU A 91 -5.20 7.55 6.69
C LEU A 91 -3.96 7.01 6.00
N GLN A 92 -3.05 6.46 6.79
CA GLN A 92 -1.94 5.65 6.30
C GLN A 92 -1.71 4.50 7.30
N GLN A 93 -1.84 3.29 6.81
CA GLN A 93 -1.73 2.07 7.60
C GLN A 93 -0.79 1.09 6.91
N TYR A 94 0.00 0.37 7.68
CA TYR A 94 0.94 -0.61 7.15
C TYR A 94 0.79 -1.95 7.89
N ASP A 95 0.75 -3.03 7.14
CA ASP A 95 0.82 -4.40 7.68
C ASP A 95 2.16 -5.02 7.28
N GLU A 96 3.03 -5.20 8.26
CA GLU A 96 4.36 -5.77 8.09
C GLU A 96 4.33 -7.22 7.61
N ASN A 97 3.29 -8.00 8.00
CA ASN A 97 3.20 -9.41 7.63
C ASN A 97 2.89 -9.61 6.14
N THR A 98 2.11 -8.71 5.56
CA THR A 98 1.71 -8.77 4.14
C THR A 98 2.48 -7.78 3.28
N ASN A 99 3.26 -6.88 3.90
CA ASN A 99 3.94 -5.78 3.24
C ASN A 99 2.98 -4.91 2.41
N ILE A 100 1.78 -4.68 2.95
CA ILE A 100 0.76 -3.84 2.29
C ILE A 100 0.65 -2.51 3.04
N THR A 101 0.73 -1.41 2.29
CA THR A 101 0.39 -0.08 2.76
C THR A 101 -0.98 0.32 2.24
N LEU A 102 -1.81 0.87 3.13
CA LEU A 102 -3.10 1.46 2.81
C LEU A 102 -3.04 2.96 3.02
N THR A 103 -3.56 3.72 2.06
CA THR A 103 -3.67 5.17 2.17
C THR A 103 -5.07 5.65 1.80
N VAL A 104 -5.51 6.72 2.46
CA VAL A 104 -6.66 7.54 2.05
C VAL A 104 -6.20 8.97 1.96
N VAL A 105 -6.38 9.57 0.81
CA VAL A 105 -6.06 10.98 0.54
C VAL A 105 -7.36 11.73 0.29
N ASP A 106 -7.58 12.82 1.01
CA ASP A 106 -8.60 13.81 0.70
C ASP A 106 -8.05 14.79 -0.34
N ALA A 107 -8.55 14.68 -1.57
CA ALA A 107 -8.17 15.54 -2.68
C ALA A 107 -9.02 16.83 -2.76
N GLY A 108 -9.83 17.09 -1.73
CA GLY A 108 -10.63 18.29 -1.58
C GLY A 108 -11.92 18.27 -2.43
N LYS A 109 -12.55 19.43 -2.49
CA LYS A 109 -13.85 19.59 -3.14
C LYS A 109 -13.74 19.44 -4.66
N PRO A 110 -14.63 18.65 -5.31
CA PRO A 110 -14.64 18.53 -6.76
C PRO A 110 -15.02 19.86 -7.40
N VAL A 111 -14.28 20.21 -8.46
CA VAL A 111 -14.55 21.41 -9.29
C VAL A 111 -15.30 21.08 -10.58
N LYS A 112 -15.54 19.79 -10.85
CA LYS A 112 -16.19 19.27 -12.07
C LYS A 112 -17.16 18.17 -11.69
N PRO A 113 -18.22 17.96 -12.51
CA PRO A 113 -19.13 16.82 -12.33
C PRO A 113 -18.39 15.47 -12.41
N ALA A 114 -18.88 14.45 -11.73
CA ALA A 114 -18.25 13.13 -11.62
C ALA A 114 -17.83 12.54 -12.97
N LYS A 115 -18.70 12.60 -13.98
CA LYS A 115 -18.41 12.08 -15.33
C LYS A 115 -17.17 12.74 -15.95
N GLU A 116 -17.05 14.06 -15.84
CA GLU A 116 -15.91 14.81 -16.37
C GLU A 116 -14.65 14.57 -15.54
N TYR A 117 -14.80 14.49 -14.23
CA TYR A 117 -13.71 14.17 -13.32
C TYR A 117 -13.08 12.82 -13.66
N TYR A 118 -13.87 11.77 -13.78
CA TYR A 118 -13.36 10.43 -14.09
C TYR A 118 -12.80 10.30 -15.51
N ALA A 119 -13.36 11.00 -16.48
CA ALA A 119 -12.78 11.05 -17.82
C ALA A 119 -11.38 11.67 -17.80
N ASN A 120 -11.20 12.77 -17.05
CA ASN A 120 -9.91 13.42 -16.90
C ASN A 120 -8.93 12.55 -16.09
N LEU A 121 -9.39 11.90 -15.02
CA LEU A 121 -8.57 10.98 -14.23
C LEU A 121 -8.04 9.84 -15.10
N LYS A 122 -8.91 9.20 -15.89
CA LYS A 122 -8.50 8.13 -16.80
C LYS A 122 -7.44 8.61 -17.80
N THR A 123 -7.67 9.76 -18.42
CA THR A 123 -6.69 10.36 -19.33
C THR A 123 -5.36 10.65 -18.66
N ALA A 124 -5.37 11.18 -17.42
CA ALA A 124 -4.16 11.45 -16.67
C ALA A 124 -3.39 10.16 -16.32
N LEU A 125 -4.10 9.09 -15.93
CA LEU A 125 -3.49 7.79 -15.66
C LEU A 125 -2.85 7.19 -16.93
N GLU A 126 -3.53 7.27 -18.06
CA GLU A 126 -3.01 6.80 -19.36
C GLU A 126 -1.75 7.59 -19.80
N GLN A 127 -1.70 8.89 -19.50
CA GLN A 127 -0.56 9.75 -19.82
C GLN A 127 0.62 9.61 -18.85
N ALA A 128 0.38 9.10 -17.65
CA ALA A 128 1.42 8.93 -16.64
C ALA A 128 2.45 7.83 -17.01
N GLY A 129 2.11 6.96 -17.95
CA GLY A 129 3.03 5.93 -18.45
C GLY A 129 3.28 4.78 -17.46
N PHE A 130 2.38 4.57 -16.52
CA PHE A 130 2.46 3.45 -15.58
C PHE A 130 2.45 2.10 -16.29
N ALA A 131 3.25 1.16 -15.79
CA ALA A 131 3.21 -0.21 -16.28
C ALA A 131 1.92 -0.92 -15.81
N SER A 132 1.44 -1.86 -16.62
CA SER A 132 0.29 -2.72 -16.30
C SER A 132 -1.00 -1.97 -15.91
N LEU A 133 -1.16 -0.73 -16.37
CA LEU A 133 -2.34 0.09 -16.05
C LEU A 133 -3.63 -0.60 -16.49
N LYS A 134 -4.55 -0.76 -15.55
CA LYS A 134 -5.93 -1.20 -15.79
C LYS A 134 -6.86 -0.21 -15.11
N ALA A 135 -7.65 0.51 -15.89
CA ALA A 135 -8.67 1.42 -15.40
C ALA A 135 -10.06 0.80 -15.62
N GLY A 136 -10.80 0.62 -14.55
CA GLY A 136 -12.18 0.12 -14.58
C GLY A 136 -13.14 1.14 -15.17
N ALA A 137 -14.38 0.71 -15.39
CA ALA A 137 -15.47 1.62 -15.76
C ALA A 137 -15.83 2.49 -14.55
N ALA A 138 -15.92 3.79 -14.77
CA ALA A 138 -16.41 4.71 -13.75
C ALA A 138 -17.91 4.55 -13.54
N THR A 139 -18.34 4.54 -12.29
CA THR A 139 -19.74 4.72 -11.87
C THR A 139 -20.00 6.20 -11.57
N GLU A 140 -21.16 6.52 -11.00
CA GLU A 140 -21.46 7.90 -10.60
C GLU A 140 -20.53 8.44 -9.52
N ASN A 141 -20.01 7.56 -8.65
CA ASN A 141 -19.27 7.95 -7.47
C ASN A 141 -17.99 7.15 -7.22
N ARG A 142 -17.61 6.25 -8.12
CA ARG A 142 -16.44 5.38 -7.93
C ARG A 142 -15.78 5.00 -9.25
N MET A 143 -14.45 4.98 -9.26
CA MET A 143 -13.63 4.39 -10.31
C MET A 143 -12.47 3.63 -9.68
N ASP A 144 -12.33 2.37 -10.05
CA ASP A 144 -11.24 1.49 -9.60
C ASP A 144 -10.18 1.42 -10.69
N TYR A 145 -8.91 1.40 -10.29
CA TYR A 145 -7.80 1.23 -11.22
C TYR A 145 -6.59 0.59 -10.52
N SER A 146 -5.74 -0.06 -11.31
CA SER A 146 -4.50 -0.64 -10.82
C SER A 146 -3.37 -0.38 -11.79
N PHE A 147 -2.14 -0.32 -11.30
CA PHE A 147 -0.93 -0.12 -12.08
C PHE A 147 0.29 -0.62 -11.31
N THR A 148 1.44 -0.64 -12.00
CA THR A 148 2.74 -0.85 -11.38
C THR A 148 3.53 0.44 -11.57
N ASP A 149 4.13 0.98 -10.50
CA ASP A 149 4.95 2.18 -10.55
C ASP A 149 6.37 1.91 -11.11
N ALA A 150 7.19 2.95 -11.18
CA ALA A 150 8.55 2.86 -11.71
C ALA A 150 9.49 2.05 -10.79
N GLU A 151 9.19 1.98 -9.51
CA GLU A 151 9.91 1.21 -8.49
C GLU A 151 9.50 -0.27 -8.48
N GLY A 152 8.47 -0.64 -9.24
CA GLY A 152 7.95 -2.01 -9.35
C GLY A 152 6.89 -2.36 -8.30
N ASN A 153 6.39 -1.39 -7.54
CA ASN A 153 5.30 -1.63 -6.62
C ASN A 153 3.97 -1.75 -7.36
N ASN A 154 3.18 -2.73 -6.98
CA ASN A 154 1.81 -2.84 -7.44
C ASN A 154 0.90 -1.91 -6.64
N HIS A 155 0.01 -1.23 -7.33
CA HIS A 155 -0.99 -0.35 -6.76
C HIS A 155 -2.39 -0.80 -7.17
N ASN A 156 -3.32 -0.82 -6.24
CA ASN A 156 -4.75 -0.92 -6.51
C ASN A 156 -5.42 0.25 -5.81
N CYS A 157 -6.18 1.04 -6.56
CA CYS A 157 -6.75 2.29 -6.08
C CYS A 157 -8.23 2.41 -6.41
N ILE A 158 -8.94 3.10 -5.55
CA ILE A 158 -10.33 3.48 -5.70
C ILE A 158 -10.42 4.99 -5.58
N ASN A 159 -10.91 5.66 -6.61
CA ASN A 159 -11.29 7.05 -6.51
C ASN A 159 -12.79 7.15 -6.21
N ILE A 160 -13.13 7.86 -5.14
CA ILE A 160 -14.49 8.07 -4.67
C ILE A 160 -14.86 9.54 -4.89
N TYR A 161 -15.97 9.77 -5.60
CA TYR A 161 -16.53 11.08 -5.81
C TYR A 161 -17.69 11.32 -4.85
N SER A 162 -17.62 12.40 -4.11
CA SER A 162 -18.73 12.95 -3.35
C SER A 162 -18.95 14.41 -3.79
N PRO A 163 -20.15 14.96 -3.70
CA PRO A 163 -20.38 16.39 -3.99
C PRO A 163 -19.53 17.34 -3.14
N ASP A 164 -19.11 16.90 -1.97
CA ASP A 164 -18.34 17.70 -1.01
C ASP A 164 -16.84 17.47 -1.13
N ASN A 165 -16.39 16.22 -1.38
CA ASN A 165 -14.98 15.85 -1.40
C ASN A 165 -14.68 14.73 -2.40
N LEU A 166 -13.43 14.66 -2.81
CA LEU A 166 -12.84 13.57 -3.59
C LEU A 166 -11.89 12.79 -2.69
N TYR A 167 -11.97 11.46 -2.73
CA TYR A 167 -11.06 10.60 -1.97
C TYR A 167 -10.34 9.64 -2.90
N ALA A 168 -9.03 9.52 -2.72
CA ALA A 168 -8.23 8.45 -3.31
C ALA A 168 -7.90 7.44 -2.21
N VAL A 169 -8.32 6.20 -2.38
CA VAL A 169 -8.05 5.09 -1.47
C VAL A 169 -7.18 4.10 -2.19
N CYS A 170 -5.96 3.89 -1.73
CA CYS A 170 -4.99 3.01 -2.39
C CYS A 170 -4.44 1.96 -1.44
N ALA A 171 -4.25 0.75 -1.96
CA ALA A 171 -3.40 -0.27 -1.40
C ALA A 171 -2.20 -0.46 -2.32
N PHE A 172 -1.00 -0.52 -1.77
CA PHE A 172 0.21 -0.78 -2.56
C PHE A 172 1.21 -1.66 -1.83
N SER A 173 2.02 -2.37 -2.61
CA SER A 173 3.02 -3.31 -2.09
C SER A 173 4.08 -3.60 -3.15
N SER A 174 5.31 -3.85 -2.71
CA SER A 174 6.38 -4.37 -3.56
C SER A 174 6.34 -5.89 -3.73
N SER A 175 5.51 -6.61 -2.96
CA SER A 175 5.47 -8.07 -2.95
C SER A 175 4.09 -8.68 -3.23
N ALA A 176 3.00 -8.00 -2.83
CA ALA A 176 1.65 -8.46 -3.09
C ALA A 176 1.24 -8.17 -4.54
N ASP A 177 0.46 -9.07 -5.13
CA ASP A 177 -0.12 -8.86 -6.46
C ASP A 177 -1.38 -7.98 -6.44
N ASN A 178 -1.79 -7.52 -7.61
CA ASN A 178 -2.97 -6.66 -7.74
C ASN A 178 -4.29 -7.33 -7.30
N ALA A 179 -4.40 -8.66 -7.34
CA ALA A 179 -5.58 -9.37 -6.89
C ALA A 179 -5.69 -9.31 -5.36
N THR A 180 -4.59 -9.53 -4.66
CA THR A 180 -4.49 -9.39 -3.20
C THR A 180 -4.79 -7.95 -2.75
N LEU A 181 -4.24 -6.94 -3.45
CA LEU A 181 -4.52 -5.54 -3.15
C LEU A 181 -5.99 -5.17 -3.40
N ALA A 182 -6.61 -5.68 -4.47
CA ALA A 182 -8.02 -5.48 -4.74
C ALA A 182 -8.91 -6.12 -3.66
N GLU A 183 -8.56 -7.32 -3.20
CA GLU A 183 -9.25 -7.99 -2.10
C GLU A 183 -9.16 -7.19 -0.80
N THR A 184 -8.01 -6.57 -0.53
CA THR A 184 -7.82 -5.68 0.63
C THR A 184 -8.74 -4.46 0.59
N LEU A 185 -9.06 -3.96 -0.60
CA LEU A 185 -9.92 -2.78 -0.79
C LEU A 185 -11.39 -3.10 -1.08
N LYS A 186 -11.81 -4.37 -1.06
CA LYS A 186 -13.17 -4.77 -1.46
C LYS A 186 -14.28 -4.13 -0.60
N ASP A 187 -13.99 -3.91 0.68
CA ASP A 187 -14.94 -3.41 1.67
C ASP A 187 -14.71 -1.92 2.04
N VAL A 188 -14.21 -1.14 1.07
CA VAL A 188 -14.12 0.32 1.19
C VAL A 188 -15.52 0.94 1.12
N LYS A 189 -15.84 1.81 2.08
CA LYS A 189 -17.14 2.49 2.19
C LYS A 189 -16.94 3.98 2.44
N LEU A 190 -17.71 4.79 1.72
CA LEU A 190 -17.90 6.19 2.07
C LEU A 190 -18.93 6.26 3.20
N LEU A 191 -18.52 6.78 4.35
CA LEU A 191 -19.38 7.02 5.49
C LEU A 191 -20.16 8.32 5.23
N LYS A 192 -21.48 8.31 5.50
CA LYS A 192 -22.23 9.57 5.47
C LYS A 192 -21.70 10.44 6.60
N LYS A 193 -21.21 11.63 6.25
CA LYS A 193 -20.88 12.65 7.26
C LYS A 193 -22.15 12.89 8.06
N ALA A 194 -22.13 12.64 9.39
CA ALA A 194 -23.22 13.05 10.26
C ALA A 194 -23.31 14.57 10.17
N MET A 195 -24.46 15.09 9.71
CA MET A 195 -24.77 16.50 9.69
C MET A 195 -25.00 17.01 11.11
#